data_865bbd98e39a9d4450f1265c29e15228
#
_entry.id   865bbd98e39a9d4450f1265c29e15228
#
_cell.length_a   1.000
_cell.length_b   1.000
_cell.length_c   1.000
_cell.angle_alpha   90.00
_cell.angle_beta   90.00
_cell.angle_gamma   90.00
#
_symmetry.space_group_name_H-M   'P 1'
#
loop_
_entity.id
_entity.type
_entity.pdbx_description
1 polymer ?
#
loop_
_entity_poly.entity_id
_entity_poly.type
_entity_poly.pdbx_seq_one_letter_code
_entity_poly.pdbx_strand_id
1 'polypeptide(L)'
;MDTPICDFVRGYARSGALRLHMPGHKGEGPLGMEALDITEIPGADSLYEADGVIAQSEKNASALFGAPTLYSTEGSSLCIRAMLALVQRHAAVQGRRPMIAAGRNAHKTFLSLSLIHI
;
A
#
# COMPACT_ATOMS: atom_id res chain seq x y z
N MET A 1 -0.62 20.41 0.45
CA MET A 1 -0.68 19.08 1.11
C MET A 1 0.71 18.50 1.04
N ASP A 2 1.26 18.09 2.16
CA ASP A 2 2.60 17.53 2.22
C ASP A 2 2.63 16.13 1.60
N THR A 3 3.79 15.78 1.02
CA THR A 3 4.03 14.48 0.38
C THR A 3 5.14 13.71 1.11
N PRO A 4 4.88 13.24 2.36
CA PRO A 4 5.94 12.81 3.29
C PRO A 4 6.89 11.76 2.70
N ILE A 5 6.36 10.76 2.01
CA ILE A 5 7.18 9.72 1.37
C ILE A 5 8.04 10.32 0.26
N CYS A 6 7.45 11.13 -0.64
CA CYS A 6 8.20 11.75 -1.74
C CYS A 6 9.26 12.71 -1.23
N ASP A 7 8.93 13.49 -0.20
CA ASP A 7 9.84 14.48 0.40
C ASP A 7 11.01 13.77 1.08
N PHE A 8 10.75 12.69 1.81
CA PHE A 8 11.78 11.85 2.42
C PHE A 8 12.71 11.25 1.36
N VAL A 9 12.17 10.56 0.35
CA VAL A 9 12.95 9.88 -0.69
C VAL A 9 13.81 10.87 -1.47
N ARG A 10 13.27 12.03 -1.85
CA ARG A 10 14.02 13.09 -2.54
C ARG A 10 15.08 13.72 -1.64
N GLY A 11 14.80 13.87 -0.36
CA GLY A 11 15.76 14.34 0.63
C GLY A 11 16.93 13.38 0.77
N TYR A 12 16.63 12.09 0.91
CA TYR A 12 17.62 11.03 0.99
C TYR A 12 18.49 10.95 -0.29
N ALA A 13 17.86 11.02 -1.46
CA ALA A 13 18.58 11.01 -2.74
C ALA A 13 19.61 12.16 -2.86
N ARG A 14 19.33 13.31 -2.25
CA ARG A 14 20.20 14.50 -2.26
C ARG A 14 21.19 14.57 -1.10
N SER A 15 21.06 13.70 -0.10
CA SER A 15 21.86 13.77 1.13
C SER A 15 23.34 13.40 0.95
N GLY A 16 23.70 12.74 -0.15
CA GLY A 16 25.04 12.19 -0.37
C GLY A 16 25.39 11.02 0.57
N ALA A 17 24.41 10.46 1.26
CA ALA A 17 24.63 9.34 2.16
C ALA A 17 25.16 8.10 1.42
N LEU A 18 26.15 7.45 2.00
CA LEU A 18 26.70 6.20 1.47
C LEU A 18 25.67 5.08 1.60
N ARG A 19 25.27 4.50 0.48
CA ARG A 19 24.24 3.47 0.41
C ARG A 19 24.82 2.08 0.56
N LEU A 20 24.94 1.58 1.78
CA LEU A 20 25.38 0.21 2.05
C LEU A 20 24.24 -0.80 2.12
N HIS A 21 23.00 -0.33 2.05
CA HIS A 21 21.76 -1.13 2.04
C HIS A 21 21.40 -1.62 0.63
N MET A 22 20.41 -2.51 0.54
CA MET A 22 19.75 -2.85 -0.72
C MET A 22 18.88 -1.67 -1.21
N PRO A 23 18.63 -1.54 -2.50
CA PRO A 23 19.06 -2.40 -3.60
C PRO A 23 20.53 -2.23 -4.01
N GLY A 24 21.04 -3.25 -4.74
CA GLY A 24 22.46 -3.36 -5.10
C GLY A 24 23.02 -2.27 -6.02
N HIS A 25 22.18 -1.55 -6.76
CA HIS A 25 22.59 -0.44 -7.65
C HIS A 25 23.08 0.82 -6.88
N LYS A 26 22.89 0.87 -5.56
CA LYS A 26 23.41 1.95 -4.68
C LYS A 26 22.96 3.36 -5.07
N GLY A 27 21.84 3.49 -5.77
CA GLY A 27 21.30 4.77 -6.25
C GLY A 27 21.86 5.22 -7.59
N GLU A 28 22.62 4.38 -8.28
CA GLU A 28 23.23 4.64 -9.59
C GLU A 28 22.71 3.63 -10.61
N GLY A 29 22.47 4.07 -11.84
CA GLY A 29 22.01 3.18 -12.91
C GLY A 29 21.54 3.93 -14.14
N PRO A 30 21.19 3.20 -15.22
CA PRO A 30 20.89 3.79 -16.52
C PRO A 30 19.50 4.43 -16.62
N LEU A 31 18.58 4.16 -15.67
CA LEU A 31 17.20 4.64 -15.74
C LEU A 31 17.01 6.01 -15.10
N GLY A 32 17.98 6.49 -14.29
CA GLY A 32 17.91 7.76 -13.59
C GLY A 32 16.94 7.82 -12.41
N MET A 33 16.26 6.71 -12.11
CA MET A 33 15.30 6.58 -11.00
C MET A 33 15.91 5.86 -9.80
N GLU A 34 17.06 5.25 -9.95
CA GLU A 34 17.73 4.42 -8.95
C GLU A 34 18.04 5.19 -7.66
N ALA A 35 18.28 6.50 -7.79
CA ALA A 35 18.48 7.37 -6.63
C ALA A 35 17.23 7.45 -5.71
N LEU A 36 16.04 7.19 -6.25
CA LEU A 36 14.78 7.21 -5.53
C LEU A 36 14.36 5.83 -5.02
N ASP A 37 15.08 4.77 -5.41
CA ASP A 37 14.81 3.40 -4.96
C ASP A 37 15.55 3.14 -3.66
N ILE A 38 14.80 2.93 -2.60
CA ILE A 38 15.29 2.74 -1.23
C ILE A 38 14.59 1.54 -0.58
N THR A 39 15.14 1.09 0.55
CA THR A 39 14.54 0.08 1.40
C THR A 39 14.13 0.68 2.75
N GLU A 40 13.86 -0.16 3.74
CA GLU A 40 13.57 0.21 5.13
C GLU A 40 14.83 0.72 5.85
N ILE A 41 15.26 1.92 5.47
CA ILE A 41 16.36 2.63 6.14
C ILE A 41 15.81 3.52 7.27
N PRO A 42 16.63 3.96 8.21
CA PRO A 42 16.18 4.85 9.28
C PRO A 42 15.40 6.05 8.75
N GLY A 43 14.15 6.20 9.19
CA GLY A 43 13.22 7.25 8.76
C GLY A 43 12.38 6.92 7.53
N ALA A 44 12.63 5.81 6.81
CA ALA A 44 11.81 5.42 5.65
C ALA A 44 10.47 4.80 6.03
N ASP A 45 10.34 4.33 7.27
CA ASP A 45 9.16 3.64 7.77
C ASP A 45 8.99 2.21 7.21
N SER A 46 8.01 1.46 7.68
CA SER A 46 7.64 0.13 7.20
C SER A 46 6.14 0.05 6.94
N LEU A 47 5.74 -0.52 5.81
CA LEU A 47 4.34 -0.49 5.37
C LEU A 47 3.39 -1.20 6.35
N TYR A 48 3.81 -2.31 6.96
CA TYR A 48 2.94 -3.11 7.85
C TYR A 48 2.94 -2.65 9.30
N GLU A 49 3.91 -1.82 9.68
CA GLU A 49 4.07 -1.26 11.02
C GLU A 49 4.31 0.25 10.92
N ALA A 50 3.54 0.90 10.06
CA ALA A 50 3.73 2.31 9.73
C ALA A 50 3.53 3.21 10.95
N ASP A 51 4.59 3.94 11.34
CA ASP A 51 4.59 4.91 12.43
C ASP A 51 5.26 6.25 12.06
N GLY A 52 5.79 6.34 10.83
CA GLY A 52 6.55 7.47 10.30
C GLY A 52 5.93 8.12 9.06
N VAL A 53 6.73 8.23 7.99
CA VAL A 53 6.35 8.94 6.75
C VAL A 53 5.23 8.24 5.99
N ILE A 54 5.14 6.91 6.07
CA ILE A 54 4.05 6.14 5.47
C ILE A 54 2.75 6.42 6.22
N ALA A 55 2.75 6.31 7.56
CA ALA A 55 1.60 6.62 8.38
C ALA A 55 1.09 8.05 8.15
N GLN A 56 1.99 9.02 8.06
CA GLN A 56 1.62 10.40 7.78
C GLN A 56 1.02 10.56 6.36
N SER A 57 1.57 9.85 5.38
CA SER A 57 1.05 9.84 4.01
C SER A 57 -0.35 9.22 3.93
N GLU A 58 -0.60 8.10 4.62
CA GLU A 58 -1.93 7.48 4.73
C GLU A 58 -2.95 8.39 5.42
N LYS A 59 -2.52 9.12 6.45
CA LYS A 59 -3.35 10.14 7.11
C LYS A 59 -3.72 11.28 6.14
N ASN A 60 -2.77 11.75 5.34
CA ASN A 60 -3.02 12.77 4.32
C ASN A 60 -3.98 12.28 3.25
N ALA A 61 -3.80 11.03 2.78
CA ALA A 61 -4.72 10.39 1.83
C ALA A 61 -6.12 10.20 2.44
N SER A 62 -6.20 9.80 3.70
CA SER A 62 -7.48 9.65 4.41
C SER A 62 -8.23 10.98 4.51
N ALA A 63 -7.52 12.07 4.76
CA ALA A 63 -8.10 13.41 4.79
C ALA A 63 -8.58 13.86 3.39
N LEU A 64 -7.84 13.52 2.34
CA LEU A 64 -8.19 13.83 0.96
C LEU A 64 -9.45 13.09 0.50
N PHE A 65 -9.53 11.79 0.80
CA PHE A 65 -10.67 10.95 0.37
C PHE A 65 -11.85 10.96 1.33
N GLY A 66 -11.70 11.57 2.50
CA GLY A 66 -12.76 11.60 3.53
C GLY A 66 -13.06 10.23 4.15
N ALA A 67 -12.13 9.27 4.05
CA ALA A 67 -12.28 7.90 4.53
C ALA A 67 -10.91 7.31 4.94
N PRO A 68 -10.86 6.38 5.90
CA PRO A 68 -9.63 5.67 6.24
C PRO A 68 -8.99 5.05 4.99
N THR A 69 -7.76 5.43 4.71
CA THR A 69 -7.02 5.00 3.50
C THR A 69 -5.71 4.36 3.93
N LEU A 70 -5.46 3.15 3.43
CA LEU A 70 -4.24 2.39 3.67
C LEU A 70 -3.59 2.02 2.33
N TYR A 71 -2.27 1.98 2.31
CA TYR A 71 -1.53 1.60 1.11
C TYR A 71 -1.39 0.08 0.97
N SER A 72 -1.38 -0.37 -0.28
CA SER A 72 -1.16 -1.77 -0.64
C SER A 72 -0.11 -1.89 -1.73
N THR A 73 0.84 -2.81 -1.55
CA THR A 73 1.86 -3.14 -2.55
C THR A 73 1.47 -4.33 -3.44
N GLU A 74 0.41 -5.07 -3.09
CA GLU A 74 -0.10 -6.19 -3.88
C GLU A 74 -1.14 -5.76 -4.93
N GLY A 75 -1.24 -4.46 -5.18
CA GLY A 75 -2.18 -3.89 -6.14
C GLY A 75 -3.65 -4.08 -5.76
N SER A 76 -4.54 -3.95 -6.74
CA SER A 76 -5.99 -4.07 -6.55
C SER A 76 -6.44 -5.45 -6.07
N SER A 77 -5.64 -6.49 -6.27
CA SER A 77 -5.97 -7.86 -5.81
C SER A 77 -6.06 -7.93 -4.29
N LEU A 78 -5.13 -7.30 -3.57
CA LEU A 78 -5.21 -7.23 -2.11
C LEU A 78 -6.42 -6.39 -1.65
N CYS A 79 -6.70 -5.29 -2.32
CA CYS A 79 -7.85 -4.45 -1.99
C CYS A 79 -9.19 -5.22 -2.17
N ILE A 80 -9.31 -6.00 -3.25
CA ILE A 80 -10.49 -6.87 -3.46
C ILE A 80 -10.58 -7.94 -2.36
N ARG A 81 -9.46 -8.56 -1.99
CA ARG A 81 -9.41 -9.54 -0.90
C ARG A 81 -9.85 -8.93 0.44
N ALA A 82 -9.31 -7.77 0.77
CA ALA A 82 -9.68 -7.04 1.98
C ALA A 82 -11.17 -6.69 2.00
N MET A 83 -11.71 -6.20 0.89
CA MET A 83 -13.14 -5.90 0.76
C MET A 83 -14.00 -7.14 1.01
N LEU A 84 -13.67 -8.29 0.41
CA LEU A 84 -14.41 -9.54 0.61
C LEU A 84 -14.32 -10.01 2.07
N ALA A 85 -13.13 -9.94 2.68
CA ALA A 85 -12.95 -10.29 4.09
C ALA A 85 -13.75 -9.39 5.03
N LEU A 86 -13.82 -8.10 4.75
CA LEU A 86 -14.65 -7.15 5.53
C LEU A 86 -16.16 -7.48 5.42
N VAL A 87 -16.65 -7.83 4.23
CA VAL A 87 -18.05 -8.26 4.04
C VAL A 87 -18.35 -9.54 4.82
N GLN A 88 -17.45 -10.53 4.77
CA GLN A 88 -17.60 -11.77 5.54
C GLN A 88 -17.65 -11.48 7.05
N ARG A 89 -16.69 -10.69 7.54
CA ARG A 89 -16.61 -10.32 8.96
C ARG A 89 -17.86 -9.58 9.41
N HIS A 90 -18.32 -8.63 8.61
CA HIS A 90 -19.54 -7.87 8.91
C HIS A 90 -20.76 -8.78 8.97
N ALA A 91 -20.93 -9.68 8.01
CA ALA A 91 -22.03 -10.64 7.99
C ALA A 91 -21.98 -11.58 9.22
N ALA A 92 -20.79 -12.10 9.56
CA ALA A 92 -20.59 -12.98 10.69
C ALA A 92 -20.99 -12.32 12.03
N VAL A 93 -20.60 -11.06 12.25
CA VAL A 93 -20.98 -10.29 13.44
C VAL A 93 -22.50 -10.12 13.55
N GLN A 94 -23.20 -10.08 12.42
CA GLN A 94 -24.66 -9.97 12.37
C GLN A 94 -25.39 -11.34 12.36
N GLY A 95 -24.66 -12.45 12.44
CA GLY A 95 -25.23 -13.80 12.34
C GLY A 95 -25.86 -14.09 10.96
N ARG A 96 -25.39 -13.42 9.90
CA ARG A 96 -25.92 -13.55 8.54
C ARG A 96 -24.92 -14.26 7.63
N ARG A 97 -25.41 -14.92 6.58
CA ARG A 97 -24.56 -15.42 5.50
C ARG A 97 -24.09 -14.22 4.63
N PRO A 98 -22.80 -14.13 4.30
CA PRO A 98 -22.32 -13.10 3.38
C PRO A 98 -22.93 -13.31 1.99
N MET A 99 -23.40 -12.25 1.37
CA MET A 99 -23.96 -12.27 0.02
C MET A 99 -23.48 -11.05 -0.75
N ILE A 100 -22.93 -11.28 -1.93
CA ILE A 100 -22.36 -10.22 -2.79
C ILE A 100 -22.97 -10.34 -4.18
N ALA A 101 -23.53 -9.25 -4.69
CA ALA A 101 -23.95 -9.15 -6.07
C ALA A 101 -22.83 -8.48 -6.89
N ALA A 102 -22.43 -9.09 -8.00
CA ALA A 102 -21.40 -8.56 -8.89
C ALA A 102 -21.86 -8.58 -10.34
N GLY A 103 -21.44 -7.59 -11.12
CA GLY A 103 -21.67 -7.56 -12.56
C GLY A 103 -20.85 -8.64 -13.28
N ARG A 104 -21.33 -9.12 -14.43
CA ARG A 104 -20.62 -10.12 -15.26
C ARG A 104 -19.28 -9.63 -15.80
N ASN A 105 -19.06 -8.33 -15.83
CA ASN A 105 -17.82 -7.67 -16.24
C ASN A 105 -16.84 -7.46 -15.08
N ALA A 106 -17.07 -8.05 -13.91
CA ALA A 106 -16.13 -8.01 -12.80
C ALA A 106 -14.79 -8.64 -13.19
N HIS A 107 -13.69 -8.05 -12.72
CA HIS A 107 -12.35 -8.58 -13.00
C HIS A 107 -12.20 -10.02 -12.48
N LYS A 108 -11.46 -10.86 -13.21
CA LYS A 108 -11.25 -12.29 -12.86
C LYS A 108 -10.79 -12.51 -11.42
N THR A 109 -9.98 -11.61 -10.89
CA THR A 109 -9.51 -11.65 -9.50
C THR A 109 -10.67 -11.64 -8.50
N PHE A 110 -11.72 -10.84 -8.76
CA PHE A 110 -12.92 -10.82 -7.91
C PHE A 110 -13.58 -12.21 -7.87
N LEU A 111 -13.79 -12.83 -9.03
CA LEU A 111 -14.39 -14.15 -9.14
C LEU A 111 -13.53 -15.22 -8.43
N SER A 112 -12.22 -15.24 -8.69
CA SER A 112 -11.31 -16.21 -8.08
C SER A 112 -11.26 -16.09 -6.57
N LEU A 113 -11.22 -14.86 -6.03
CA LEU A 113 -11.16 -14.63 -4.59
C LEU A 113 -12.50 -14.88 -3.90
N SER A 114 -13.64 -14.61 -4.54
CA SER A 114 -14.95 -14.92 -3.99
C SER A 114 -15.16 -16.42 -3.80
N LEU A 115 -14.66 -17.25 -4.73
CA LEU A 115 -14.74 -18.71 -4.62
C LEU A 115 -13.87 -19.31 -3.50
N ILE A 116 -12.79 -18.61 -3.11
CA ILE A 116 -11.88 -19.09 -2.06
C ILE A 116 -12.33 -18.64 -0.67
N HIS A 117 -13.03 -17.51 -0.58
CA HIS A 117 -13.32 -16.84 0.69
C HIS A 117 -14.81 -16.82 1.07
N ILE A 118 -15.71 -17.29 0.23
CA ILE A 118 -17.13 -17.42 0.46
C ILE A 118 -17.54 -18.88 0.21
#